data_59fee4b452cb7d0422b377485a3c9178
#
_entry.id   59fee4b452cb7d0422b377485a3c9178
#
_cell.length_a   1.000
_cell.length_b   1.000
_cell.length_c   1.000
_cell.angle_alpha   90.00
_cell.angle_beta   90.00
_cell.angle_gamma   90.00
#
_symmetry.space_group_name_H-M   'P 1'
#
loop_
_entity.id
_entity.type
_entity.pdbx_description
1 polymer ?
#
loop_
_entity_poly.entity_id
_entity_poly.type
_entity_poly.pdbx_seq_one_letter_code
_entity_poly.pdbx_strand_id
1 'polypeptide(L)'
;MLTDPDLKSKVDQIWDKLWTGGLSNPMDAIEQFSFLLFLKRLDESEDDRQRQARLRNQDYKPLVPPEIRWREWTNKEAKDALEYVRTKVFPWLKEMGNEGSSFKQYMQGAEFKINNPRLLIEVCNAIAALKISEQNQDVQGDLYEYLLSKLSIAGRNGQFRTPRHIIRMMVEMREPKPRDRIADLAAGTCGFLVNAYEYILETHTSPDILYDDKGQKQLIGDLLSPEQGEFLQKEAFTAYDNDSGMTMLRIGSMNLMLHGIEHPRFFYMDTLSKEFTDKKSYDLVLMNPPFKGKIAEKVVEGKPEDKSANGKRAKQSAKGKLDLGLELPTNCTKSELLFLHLILRTLDMGGRCAVIVPDGVLFGSSKQHQEIRHKIVEENRLDGVVSMPSGVFQPYAGVSTAVLFFTRGDTTNKIWFYDMEHDGFSLDQKRQPVAENDIPDILTCWKNRFNPDFTTQRAERLSELKSEIAPMKAERLKLLKEINRLTFENAIAPADDEPTRLALESDRQRLAQLHEQMAPLQAEINQLNRQFWVTKAQVKGNKYDLSASRYRQIEQDEPYYESPQVTMERLLKLEYVMAEEVRKLDKLFN
;
A
#
# COMPACT_ATOMS: atom_id res chain seq x y z
N MET A 1 6.16 8.22 1.43
CA MET A 1 7.48 7.65 1.76
C MET A 1 8.46 8.80 1.93
N LEU A 2 9.37 8.72 2.90
CA LEU A 2 10.33 9.81 3.15
C LEU A 2 11.18 10.05 1.89
N THR A 3 10.96 11.17 1.23
CA THR A 3 11.62 11.52 -0.04
C THR A 3 12.86 12.39 0.16
N ASP A 4 12.95 13.10 1.30
CA ASP A 4 14.09 13.93 1.66
C ASP A 4 15.33 13.07 1.95
N PRO A 5 16.39 13.14 1.12
CA PRO A 5 17.59 12.31 1.29
C PRO A 5 18.37 12.63 2.58
N ASP A 6 18.35 13.88 3.04
CA ASP A 6 19.05 14.31 4.26
C ASP A 6 18.38 13.73 5.51
N LEU A 7 17.05 13.86 5.60
CA LEU A 7 16.27 13.25 6.68
C LEU A 7 16.41 11.72 6.70
N LYS A 8 16.37 11.10 5.52
CA LYS A 8 16.56 9.66 5.37
C LYS A 8 17.93 9.22 5.90
N SER A 9 18.99 9.92 5.49
CA SER A 9 20.35 9.67 5.96
C SER A 9 20.50 9.83 7.48
N LYS A 10 19.88 10.85 8.07
CA LYS A 10 19.88 11.06 9.52
C LYS A 10 19.18 9.92 10.27
N VAL A 11 18.04 9.45 9.77
CA VAL A 11 17.32 8.30 10.39
C VAL A 11 18.17 7.03 10.27
N ASP A 12 18.84 6.81 9.14
CA ASP A 12 19.75 5.67 8.94
C ASP A 12 20.91 5.71 9.93
N GLN A 13 21.50 6.87 10.16
CA GLN A 13 22.56 7.06 11.17
C GLN A 13 22.09 6.75 12.60
N ILE A 14 20.84 7.13 12.95
CA ILE A 14 20.28 6.80 14.27
C ILE A 14 20.10 5.29 14.38
N TRP A 15 19.57 4.66 13.33
CA TRP A 15 19.42 3.22 13.26
C TRP A 15 20.74 2.47 13.45
N ASP A 16 21.77 2.88 12.71
CA ASP A 16 23.10 2.28 12.77
C ASP A 16 23.73 2.43 14.17
N LYS A 17 23.53 3.60 14.81
CA LYS A 17 24.00 3.82 16.19
C LYS A 17 23.33 2.88 17.20
N LEU A 18 22.01 2.67 17.09
CA LEU A 18 21.28 1.74 17.96
C LEU A 18 21.76 0.31 17.75
N TRP A 19 21.96 -0.08 16.49
CA TRP A 19 22.41 -1.41 16.11
C TRP A 19 23.83 -1.70 16.62
N THR A 20 24.77 -0.82 16.31
CA THR A 20 26.18 -0.95 16.73
C THR A 20 26.35 -0.73 18.24
N GLY A 21 25.45 0.00 18.86
CA GLY A 21 25.44 0.28 20.30
C GLY A 21 24.91 -0.85 21.18
N GLY A 22 24.62 -2.03 20.62
CA GLY A 22 24.26 -3.25 21.37
C GLY A 22 22.81 -3.67 21.34
N LEU A 23 21.94 -2.96 20.59
CA LEU A 23 20.56 -3.38 20.34
C LEU A 23 20.49 -4.25 19.09
N SER A 24 20.92 -5.50 19.22
CA SER A 24 21.00 -6.46 18.10
C SER A 24 19.66 -7.02 17.64
N ASN A 25 18.58 -6.80 18.38
CA ASN A 25 17.22 -7.14 17.95
C ASN A 25 16.56 -5.94 17.28
N PRO A 26 16.20 -6.01 15.99
CA PRO A 26 15.56 -4.91 15.27
C PRO A 26 14.29 -4.38 15.92
N MET A 27 13.47 -5.28 16.49
CA MET A 27 12.24 -4.89 17.19
C MET A 27 12.55 -4.02 18.42
N ASP A 28 13.57 -4.40 19.18
CA ASP A 28 14.00 -3.63 20.35
C ASP A 28 14.55 -2.25 19.93
N ALA A 29 15.37 -2.21 18.89
CA ALA A 29 15.94 -0.94 18.40
C ALA A 29 14.83 0.05 17.97
N ILE A 30 13.82 -0.43 17.23
CA ILE A 30 12.69 0.40 16.80
C ILE A 30 11.83 0.83 17.98
N GLU A 31 11.55 -0.07 18.91
CA GLU A 31 10.77 0.25 20.08
C GLU A 31 11.47 1.35 20.92
N GLN A 32 12.78 1.23 21.15
CA GLN A 32 13.55 2.23 21.87
C GLN A 32 13.59 3.57 21.12
N PHE A 33 13.80 3.53 19.81
CA PHE A 33 13.74 4.75 19.00
C PHE A 33 12.33 5.38 19.07
N SER A 34 11.27 4.58 18.98
CA SER A 34 9.89 5.07 19.06
C SER A 34 9.61 5.74 20.41
N PHE A 35 10.11 5.20 21.52
CA PHE A 35 9.97 5.85 22.83
C PHE A 35 10.65 7.21 22.88
N LEU A 36 11.89 7.30 22.41
CA LEU A 36 12.64 8.56 22.42
C LEU A 36 12.00 9.59 21.48
N LEU A 37 11.58 9.16 20.29
CA LEU A 37 10.89 10.01 19.34
C LEU A 37 9.56 10.53 19.91
N PHE A 38 8.79 9.65 20.55
CA PHE A 38 7.54 10.01 21.19
C PHE A 38 7.73 11.02 22.31
N LEU A 39 8.73 10.81 23.20
CA LEU A 39 9.08 11.76 24.25
C LEU A 39 9.49 13.14 23.70
N LYS A 40 10.28 13.16 22.61
CA LYS A 40 10.67 14.41 21.94
C LYS A 40 9.46 15.14 21.36
N ARG A 41 8.56 14.42 20.70
CA ARG A 41 7.33 15.01 20.12
C ARG A 41 6.36 15.50 21.18
N LEU A 42 6.22 14.77 22.29
CA LEU A 42 5.41 15.24 23.43
C LEU A 42 5.96 16.56 23.99
N ASP A 43 7.29 16.69 24.11
CA ASP A 43 7.95 17.91 24.58
C ASP A 43 7.69 19.09 23.63
N GLU A 44 7.80 18.88 22.32
CA GLU A 44 7.52 19.91 21.32
C GLU A 44 6.03 20.31 21.28
N SER A 45 5.12 19.32 21.33
CA SER A 45 3.68 19.58 21.40
C SER A 45 3.28 20.35 22.66
N GLU A 46 3.98 20.12 23.77
CA GLU A 46 3.76 20.85 25.02
C GLU A 46 4.12 22.34 24.89
N ASP A 47 5.23 22.66 24.21
CA ASP A 47 5.61 24.04 23.92
C ASP A 47 4.55 24.75 23.07
N ASP A 48 4.00 24.08 22.07
CA ASP A 48 2.96 24.63 21.20
C ASP A 48 1.64 24.84 21.96
N ARG A 49 1.22 23.88 22.79
CA ARG A 49 0.01 24.00 23.61
C ARG A 49 0.14 25.16 24.63
N GLN A 50 1.28 25.29 25.26
CA GLN A 50 1.53 26.42 26.19
C GLN A 50 1.49 27.76 25.44
N ARG A 51 2.06 27.83 24.24
CA ARG A 51 2.03 29.04 23.41
C ARG A 51 0.59 29.40 23.03
N GLN A 52 -0.21 28.42 22.56
CA GLN A 52 -1.60 28.63 22.20
C GLN A 52 -2.46 29.08 23.40
N ALA A 53 -2.30 28.45 24.55
CA ALA A 53 -3.02 28.82 25.75
C ALA A 53 -2.70 30.27 26.21
N ARG A 54 -1.42 30.69 26.13
CA ARG A 54 -1.02 32.08 26.40
C ARG A 54 -1.66 33.04 25.40
N LEU A 55 -1.68 32.72 24.11
CA LEU A 55 -2.30 33.56 23.08
C LEU A 55 -3.82 33.70 23.27
N ARG A 56 -4.47 32.66 23.81
CA ARG A 56 -5.92 32.65 24.09
C ARG A 56 -6.27 33.14 25.48
N ASN A 57 -5.26 33.52 26.29
CA ASN A 57 -5.40 33.90 27.69
C ASN A 57 -6.18 32.85 28.52
N GLN A 58 -5.87 31.57 28.31
CA GLN A 58 -6.48 30.44 28.99
C GLN A 58 -5.52 29.83 30.01
N ASP A 59 -6.05 29.38 31.16
CA ASP A 59 -5.29 28.54 32.08
C ASP A 59 -4.91 27.22 31.45
N TYR A 60 -3.65 26.85 31.52
CA TYR A 60 -3.12 25.64 30.95
C TYR A 60 -2.44 24.75 31.98
N LYS A 61 -2.91 23.52 32.11
CA LYS A 61 -2.25 22.50 32.92
C LYS A 61 -1.32 21.68 32.04
N PRO A 62 -0.01 21.65 32.28
CA PRO A 62 0.92 20.89 31.47
C PRO A 62 0.58 19.39 31.43
N LEU A 63 0.57 18.81 30.24
CA LEU A 63 0.46 17.35 30.03
C LEU A 63 1.78 16.68 30.41
N VAL A 64 2.90 17.29 30.02
CA VAL A 64 4.25 16.80 30.35
C VAL A 64 4.78 17.60 31.55
N PRO A 65 4.98 16.98 32.74
CA PRO A 65 5.54 17.65 33.90
C PRO A 65 6.89 18.31 33.57
N PRO A 66 7.21 19.49 34.16
CA PRO A 66 8.44 20.20 33.87
C PRO A 66 9.70 19.33 34.04
N GLU A 67 9.73 18.48 35.04
CA GLU A 67 10.85 17.57 35.33
C GLU A 67 11.00 16.44 34.29
N ILE A 68 9.97 16.16 33.49
CA ILE A 68 9.99 15.11 32.44
C ILE A 68 10.40 15.69 31.08
N ARG A 69 10.38 17.02 30.93
CA ARG A 69 10.69 17.71 29.69
C ARG A 69 12.02 17.25 29.10
N TRP A 70 12.07 17.11 27.77
CA TRP A 70 13.23 16.58 27.03
C TRP A 70 14.56 17.22 27.45
N ARG A 71 14.60 18.55 27.55
CA ARG A 71 15.81 19.31 27.89
C ARG A 71 16.31 19.10 29.31
N GLU A 72 15.45 18.70 30.24
CA GLU A 72 15.78 18.53 31.65
C GLU A 72 16.72 17.36 31.91
N TRP A 73 16.69 16.34 31.06
CA TRP A 73 17.52 15.17 31.24
C TRP A 73 18.56 14.97 30.13
N THR A 74 18.32 15.44 28.87
CA THR A 74 19.29 15.33 27.80
C THR A 74 20.51 16.24 27.97
N ASN A 75 20.41 17.30 28.75
CA ASN A 75 21.53 18.21 29.09
C ASN A 75 22.37 17.75 30.28
N LYS A 76 22.03 16.62 30.93
CA LYS A 76 22.80 16.04 32.03
C LYS A 76 24.02 15.29 31.51
N GLU A 77 24.98 14.97 32.39
CA GLU A 77 26.03 14.01 32.05
C GLU A 77 25.42 12.67 31.66
N ALA A 78 26.08 11.96 30.73
CA ALA A 78 25.49 10.77 30.09
C ALA A 78 25.03 9.71 31.11
N LYS A 79 25.80 9.49 32.18
CA LYS A 79 25.42 8.54 33.24
C LYS A 79 24.18 8.98 34.00
N ASP A 80 24.14 10.25 34.36
CA ASP A 80 23.03 10.85 35.12
C ASP A 80 21.77 10.90 34.27
N ALA A 81 21.91 11.20 32.97
CA ALA A 81 20.81 11.19 32.03
C ALA A 81 20.19 9.80 31.92
N LEU A 82 20.98 8.73 31.79
CA LEU A 82 20.47 7.36 31.70
C LEU A 82 19.77 6.96 33.01
N GLU A 83 20.33 7.27 34.16
CA GLU A 83 19.69 6.97 35.43
C GLU A 83 18.38 7.76 35.59
N TYR A 84 18.36 9.01 35.17
CA TYR A 84 17.17 9.85 35.20
C TYR A 84 16.06 9.33 34.32
N VAL A 85 16.40 8.91 33.10
CA VAL A 85 15.43 8.29 32.20
C VAL A 85 14.83 7.01 32.81
N ARG A 86 15.66 6.17 33.41
CA ARG A 86 15.22 4.89 34.00
C ARG A 86 14.37 5.06 35.24
N THR A 87 14.70 6.06 36.07
CA THR A 87 14.06 6.25 37.38
C THR A 87 12.90 7.22 37.39
N LYS A 88 12.82 8.13 36.40
CA LYS A 88 11.78 9.16 36.35
C LYS A 88 11.03 9.22 35.03
N VAL A 89 11.73 9.40 33.90
CA VAL A 89 11.07 9.66 32.60
C VAL A 89 10.31 8.42 32.11
N PHE A 90 10.96 7.28 32.09
CA PHE A 90 10.35 6.05 31.60
C PHE A 90 9.24 5.51 32.52
N PRO A 91 9.37 5.52 33.86
CA PRO A 91 8.24 5.24 34.75
C PRO A 91 7.05 6.17 34.54
N TRP A 92 7.27 7.48 34.35
CA TRP A 92 6.20 8.42 34.02
C TRP A 92 5.53 8.06 32.68
N LEU A 93 6.31 7.72 31.64
CA LEU A 93 5.78 7.31 30.34
C LEU A 93 4.89 6.07 30.47
N LYS A 94 5.24 5.11 31.33
CA LYS A 94 4.42 3.91 31.59
C LYS A 94 3.09 4.22 32.26
N GLU A 95 3.03 5.26 33.06
CA GLU A 95 1.82 5.72 33.77
C GLU A 95 1.00 6.74 32.96
N MET A 96 1.50 7.17 31.80
CA MET A 96 0.83 8.14 30.96
C MET A 96 -0.49 7.61 30.42
N GLY A 97 -1.51 8.47 30.39
CA GLY A 97 -2.88 8.13 29.95
C GLY A 97 -3.83 7.93 31.12
N ASN A 98 -5.12 7.87 30.79
CA ASN A 98 -6.16 7.67 31.79
C ASN A 98 -6.15 6.22 32.32
N GLU A 99 -6.69 6.03 33.53
CA GLU A 99 -6.93 4.68 34.06
C GLU A 99 -7.81 3.88 33.09
N GLY A 100 -7.36 2.67 32.75
CA GLY A 100 -8.06 1.80 31.78
C GLY A 100 -7.75 2.07 30.30
N SER A 101 -6.88 3.05 29.98
CA SER A 101 -6.45 3.24 28.60
C SER A 101 -5.61 2.07 28.10
N SER A 102 -5.83 1.66 26.86
CA SER A 102 -5.05 0.59 26.21
C SER A 102 -3.56 0.94 26.15
N PHE A 103 -3.21 2.22 25.91
CA PHE A 103 -1.84 2.69 25.91
C PHE A 103 -1.12 2.40 27.25
N LYS A 104 -1.73 2.83 28.38
CA LYS A 104 -1.16 2.58 29.71
C LYS A 104 -0.99 1.08 29.98
N GLN A 105 -1.97 0.26 29.60
CA GLN A 105 -1.89 -1.20 29.75
C GLN A 105 -0.69 -1.79 28.99
N TYR A 106 -0.45 -1.38 27.74
CA TYR A 106 0.66 -1.92 26.95
C TYR A 106 2.01 -1.39 27.41
N MET A 107 2.06 -0.17 27.88
CA MET A 107 3.28 0.44 28.42
C MET A 107 3.76 -0.18 29.74
N GLN A 108 2.87 -0.80 30.54
CA GLN A 108 3.28 -1.48 31.78
C GLN A 108 4.36 -2.55 31.55
N GLY A 109 4.25 -3.33 30.47
CA GLY A 109 5.24 -4.34 30.08
C GLY A 109 6.43 -3.79 29.28
N ALA A 110 6.52 -2.48 29.02
CA ALA A 110 7.61 -1.89 28.27
C ALA A 110 8.90 -1.81 29.10
N GLU A 111 10.03 -2.00 28.42
CA GLU A 111 11.36 -1.97 29.02
C GLU A 111 12.27 -0.97 28.31
N PHE A 112 13.02 -0.16 29.08
CA PHE A 112 14.03 0.72 28.52
C PHE A 112 15.36 -0.05 28.38
N LYS A 113 15.71 -0.45 27.15
CA LYS A 113 16.81 -1.39 26.85
C LYS A 113 18.13 -0.71 26.48
N ILE A 114 18.17 0.61 26.34
CA ILE A 114 19.44 1.33 26.13
C ILE A 114 20.23 1.33 27.44
N ASN A 115 21.35 0.61 27.44
CA ASN A 115 22.21 0.43 28.61
C ASN A 115 23.49 1.28 28.57
N ASN A 116 23.86 1.77 27.37
CA ASN A 116 25.04 2.59 27.20
C ASN A 116 24.69 4.08 27.34
N PRO A 117 25.22 4.80 28.36
CA PRO A 117 24.90 6.20 28.57
C PRO A 117 25.28 7.12 27.39
N ARG A 118 26.44 6.86 26.74
CA ARG A 118 26.88 7.66 25.58
C ARG A 118 25.96 7.46 24.40
N LEU A 119 25.56 6.22 24.13
CA LEU A 119 24.59 5.90 23.08
C LEU A 119 23.28 6.65 23.26
N LEU A 120 22.75 6.69 24.50
CA LEU A 120 21.51 7.42 24.79
C LEU A 120 21.62 8.89 24.36
N ILE A 121 22.66 9.60 24.79
CA ILE A 121 22.85 11.03 24.46
C ILE A 121 23.08 11.22 22.96
N GLU A 122 23.87 10.36 22.32
CA GLU A 122 24.10 10.44 20.87
C GLU A 122 22.81 10.26 20.06
N VAL A 123 21.95 9.32 20.45
CA VAL A 123 20.65 9.08 19.81
C VAL A 123 19.71 10.26 20.07
N CYS A 124 19.66 10.77 21.31
CA CYS A 124 18.84 11.94 21.62
C CYS A 124 19.26 13.19 20.82
N ASN A 125 20.56 13.44 20.69
CA ASN A 125 21.06 14.56 19.89
C ASN A 125 20.73 14.38 18.40
N ALA A 126 20.84 13.16 17.88
CA ALA A 126 20.48 12.86 16.51
C ALA A 126 18.97 13.02 16.26
N ILE A 127 18.12 12.61 17.19
CA ILE A 127 16.66 12.84 17.12
C ILE A 127 16.35 14.34 17.16
N ALA A 128 17.00 15.11 18.03
CA ALA A 128 16.82 16.57 18.09
C ALA A 128 17.22 17.26 16.77
N ALA A 129 18.27 16.74 16.09
CA ALA A 129 18.73 17.25 14.80
C ALA A 129 17.77 16.96 13.63
N LEU A 130 16.78 16.07 13.78
CA LEU A 130 15.73 15.84 12.78
C LEU A 130 14.77 17.05 12.68
N LYS A 131 14.67 17.89 13.73
CA LYS A 131 13.81 19.08 13.76
C LYS A 131 12.38 18.77 13.34
N ILE A 132 11.77 17.78 13.96
CA ILE A 132 10.53 17.15 13.50
C ILE A 132 9.38 18.15 13.50
N SER A 133 9.30 19.03 14.51
CA SER A 133 8.28 20.07 14.59
C SER A 133 8.37 21.14 13.49
N GLU A 134 9.55 21.30 12.88
CA GLU A 134 9.76 22.21 11.74
C GLU A 134 9.35 21.56 10.40
N GLN A 135 9.12 20.26 10.38
CA GLN A 135 8.66 19.53 9.20
C GLN A 135 7.14 19.62 9.07
N ASN A 136 6.63 19.54 7.83
CA ASN A 136 5.19 19.42 7.63
C ASN A 136 4.67 18.07 8.19
N GLN A 137 3.37 17.99 8.46
CA GLN A 137 2.76 16.80 9.07
C GLN A 137 2.96 15.54 8.20
N ASP A 138 2.97 15.69 6.88
CA ASP A 138 3.20 14.57 5.96
C ASP A 138 4.62 14.01 6.11
N VAL A 139 5.64 14.88 6.22
CA VAL A 139 7.04 14.47 6.44
C VAL A 139 7.20 13.82 7.83
N GLN A 140 6.52 14.32 8.85
CA GLN A 140 6.54 13.71 10.18
C GLN A 140 6.00 12.28 10.16
N GLY A 141 4.88 12.04 9.49
CA GLY A 141 4.32 10.72 9.27
C GLY A 141 5.27 9.83 8.46
N ASP A 142 5.83 10.34 7.37
CA ASP A 142 6.77 9.62 6.52
C ASP A 142 8.06 9.24 7.25
N LEU A 143 8.56 10.09 8.15
CA LEU A 143 9.74 9.81 8.97
C LEU A 143 9.49 8.61 9.89
N TYR A 144 8.36 8.63 10.60
CA TYR A 144 7.98 7.50 11.45
C TYR A 144 7.77 6.23 10.62
N GLU A 145 7.17 6.36 9.46
CA GLU A 145 7.00 5.29 8.49
C GLU A 145 8.32 4.73 7.97
N TYR A 146 9.25 5.59 7.60
CA TYR A 146 10.56 5.17 7.14
C TYR A 146 11.31 4.39 8.24
N LEU A 147 11.24 4.86 9.48
CA LEU A 147 11.78 4.14 10.62
C LEU A 147 11.24 2.72 10.70
N LEU A 148 9.92 2.58 10.62
CA LEU A 148 9.26 1.28 10.71
C LEU A 148 9.60 0.38 9.51
N SER A 149 9.95 0.95 8.35
CA SER A 149 10.38 0.17 7.18
C SER A 149 11.67 -0.62 7.44
N LYS A 150 12.50 -0.18 8.40
CA LYS A 150 13.71 -0.91 8.83
C LYS A 150 13.42 -2.27 9.46
N LEU A 151 12.20 -2.48 10.00
CA LEU A 151 11.78 -3.78 10.52
C LEU A 151 11.77 -4.87 9.46
N SER A 152 11.44 -4.53 8.22
CA SER A 152 11.34 -5.51 7.14
C SER A 152 12.69 -5.98 6.63
N ILE A 153 13.70 -5.11 6.64
CA ILE A 153 15.07 -5.43 6.21
C ILE A 153 15.71 -6.45 7.15
N ALA A 154 15.28 -6.47 8.41
CA ALA A 154 15.81 -7.38 9.43
C ALA A 154 15.24 -8.81 9.40
N GLY A 155 14.45 -9.18 8.40
CA GLY A 155 14.13 -10.58 8.07
C GLY A 155 13.22 -11.32 9.04
N ARG A 156 12.47 -10.65 9.92
CA ARG A 156 11.48 -11.29 10.82
C ARG A 156 10.05 -10.93 10.44
N ASN A 157 9.37 -11.98 9.99
CA ASN A 157 7.92 -12.15 9.92
C ASN A 157 7.07 -10.99 9.40
N GLY A 158 6.90 -10.91 8.06
CA GLY A 158 5.58 -10.80 7.44
C GLY A 158 4.66 -9.64 7.80
N GLN A 159 5.09 -8.63 8.52
CA GLN A 159 4.29 -7.44 8.74
C GLN A 159 4.39 -6.56 7.48
N PHE A 160 3.42 -6.75 6.60
CA PHE A 160 3.28 -5.98 5.38
C PHE A 160 2.83 -4.57 5.75
N ARG A 161 3.63 -3.60 5.34
CA ARG A 161 3.25 -2.22 5.51
C ARG A 161 2.69 -1.66 4.20
N THR A 162 1.52 -1.07 4.28
CA THR A 162 0.90 -0.40 3.14
C THR A 162 1.57 0.94 2.91
N PRO A 163 2.07 1.25 1.69
CA PRO A 163 2.62 2.56 1.39
C PRO A 163 1.59 3.69 1.63
N ARG A 164 2.04 4.82 2.19
CA ARG A 164 1.16 5.91 2.61
C ARG A 164 0.30 6.47 1.45
N HIS A 165 0.89 6.63 0.26
CA HIS A 165 0.15 7.10 -0.91
C HIS A 165 -0.97 6.14 -1.34
N ILE A 166 -0.82 4.83 -1.13
CA ILE A 166 -1.89 3.84 -1.35
C ILE A 166 -2.96 3.96 -0.26
N ILE A 167 -2.55 4.09 1.02
CA ILE A 167 -3.50 4.35 2.11
C ILE A 167 -4.31 5.61 1.82
N ARG A 168 -3.63 6.71 1.43
CA ARG A 168 -4.25 7.99 1.13
C ARG A 168 -5.26 7.87 -0.01
N MET A 169 -4.90 7.20 -1.11
CA MET A 169 -5.82 6.90 -2.21
C MET A 169 -7.07 6.17 -1.72
N MET A 170 -6.90 5.11 -0.90
CA MET A 170 -8.03 4.35 -0.37
C MET A 170 -8.94 5.19 0.53
N VAL A 171 -8.36 6.03 1.37
CA VAL A 171 -9.08 6.96 2.26
C VAL A 171 -9.85 7.98 1.44
N GLU A 172 -9.23 8.64 0.46
CA GLU A 172 -9.89 9.63 -0.41
C GLU A 172 -11.01 9.02 -1.24
N MET A 173 -10.85 7.77 -1.71
CA MET A 173 -11.93 7.06 -2.42
C MET A 173 -13.09 6.66 -1.49
N ARG A 174 -12.88 6.53 -0.17
CA ARG A 174 -13.92 6.17 0.80
C ARG A 174 -14.53 7.36 1.53
N GLU A 175 -13.88 8.50 1.51
CA GLU A 175 -14.39 9.76 2.07
C GLU A 175 -14.93 9.57 3.50
N PRO A 176 -14.06 9.22 4.49
CA PRO A 176 -14.47 9.07 5.87
C PRO A 176 -15.11 10.35 6.40
N LYS A 177 -16.17 10.21 7.19
CA LYS A 177 -16.99 11.31 7.73
C LYS A 177 -16.72 11.50 9.22
N PRO A 178 -16.94 12.70 9.78
CA PRO A 178 -16.68 12.99 11.20
C PRO A 178 -17.47 12.14 12.22
N ARG A 179 -18.52 11.45 11.79
CA ARG A 179 -19.33 10.58 12.65
C ARG A 179 -19.21 9.09 12.30
N ASP A 180 -18.33 8.71 11.38
CA ASP A 180 -18.09 7.32 11.05
C ASP A 180 -17.35 6.62 12.21
N ARG A 181 -17.77 5.42 12.57
CA ARG A 181 -17.01 4.46 13.36
C ARG A 181 -16.10 3.69 12.41
N ILE A 182 -14.81 3.96 12.50
CA ILE A 182 -13.80 3.49 11.56
C ILE A 182 -12.94 2.42 12.23
N ALA A 183 -12.79 1.27 11.59
CA ALA A 183 -11.97 0.19 12.13
C ALA A 183 -10.88 -0.29 11.16
N ASP A 184 -9.75 -0.69 11.77
CA ASP A 184 -8.73 -1.53 11.16
C ASP A 184 -8.59 -2.82 11.99
N LEU A 185 -8.95 -3.97 11.37
CA LEU A 185 -9.03 -5.27 12.06
C LEU A 185 -7.68 -6.02 12.10
N ALA A 186 -6.63 -5.44 11.53
CA ALA A 186 -5.24 -5.92 11.56
C ALA A 186 -4.30 -4.72 11.42
N ALA A 187 -4.34 -3.82 12.41
CA ALA A 187 -3.94 -2.42 12.28
C ALA A 187 -2.42 -2.20 12.22
N GLY A 188 -1.60 -3.13 12.72
CA GLY A 188 -0.16 -2.95 12.78
C GLY A 188 0.23 -1.61 13.43
N THR A 189 0.69 -0.66 12.63
CA THR A 189 1.09 0.68 13.08
C THR A 189 -0.03 1.72 13.03
N CYS A 190 -1.27 1.33 12.76
CA CYS A 190 -2.47 2.19 12.66
C CYS A 190 -2.44 3.22 11.51
N GLY A 191 -1.66 2.97 10.46
CA GLY A 191 -1.51 3.92 9.34
C GLY A 191 -2.82 4.28 8.64
N PHE A 192 -3.77 3.36 8.49
CA PHE A 192 -5.08 3.64 7.91
C PHE A 192 -5.91 4.60 8.77
N LEU A 193 -5.92 4.41 10.08
CA LEU A 193 -6.69 5.24 11.01
C LEU A 193 -6.11 6.66 11.11
N VAL A 194 -4.77 6.77 11.14
CA VAL A 194 -4.08 8.08 11.09
C VAL A 194 -4.47 8.84 9.82
N ASN A 195 -4.36 8.21 8.65
CA ASN A 195 -4.69 8.89 7.39
C ASN A 195 -6.19 9.23 7.28
N ALA A 196 -7.08 8.40 7.84
CA ALA A 196 -8.52 8.70 7.90
C ALA A 196 -8.79 9.92 8.78
N TYR A 197 -8.12 10.03 9.93
CA TYR A 197 -8.21 11.19 10.82
C TYR A 197 -7.69 12.46 10.14
N GLU A 198 -6.50 12.41 9.54
CA GLU A 198 -5.92 13.53 8.79
C GLU A 198 -6.85 13.99 7.65
N TYR A 199 -7.45 13.05 6.90
CA TYR A 199 -8.41 13.38 5.84
C TYR A 199 -9.66 14.10 6.38
N ILE A 200 -10.21 13.65 7.52
CA ILE A 200 -11.36 14.30 8.15
C ILE A 200 -11.00 15.72 8.58
N LEU A 201 -9.84 15.91 9.22
CA LEU A 201 -9.38 17.25 9.61
C LEU A 201 -9.16 18.14 8.38
N GLU A 202 -8.49 17.63 7.34
CA GLU A 202 -8.22 18.38 6.11
C GLU A 202 -9.51 18.89 5.45
N THR A 203 -10.49 18.00 5.29
CA THR A 203 -11.76 18.34 4.64
C THR A 203 -12.68 19.23 5.50
N HIS A 204 -12.37 19.36 6.80
CA HIS A 204 -13.09 20.21 7.75
C HIS A 204 -12.21 21.33 8.32
N THR A 205 -11.15 21.70 7.62
CA THR A 205 -10.35 22.89 7.90
C THR A 205 -10.70 23.97 6.88
N SER A 206 -10.94 25.19 7.37
CA SER A 206 -11.26 26.34 6.51
C SER A 206 -10.16 26.58 5.48
N PRO A 207 -10.51 26.84 4.19
CA PRO A 207 -9.51 27.03 3.13
C PRO A 207 -8.46 28.10 3.43
N ASP A 208 -8.85 29.16 4.14
CA ASP A 208 -7.99 30.30 4.48
C ASP A 208 -6.86 29.96 5.45
N ILE A 209 -7.03 28.89 6.24
CA ILE A 209 -6.06 28.45 7.25
C ILE A 209 -5.47 27.08 6.96
N LEU A 210 -5.92 26.43 5.88
CA LEU A 210 -5.43 25.10 5.49
C LEU A 210 -3.94 25.09 5.18
N TYR A 211 -3.41 26.21 4.72
CA TYR A 211 -1.99 26.38 4.46
C TYR A 211 -1.47 27.62 5.21
N ASP A 212 -0.34 27.47 5.90
CA ASP A 212 0.35 28.62 6.55
C ASP A 212 1.10 29.48 5.53
N ASP A 213 1.71 30.58 6.03
CA ASP A 213 2.49 31.52 5.20
C ASP A 213 3.69 30.87 4.49
N LYS A 214 4.10 29.68 4.91
CA LYS A 214 5.19 28.90 4.31
C LYS A 214 4.67 27.82 3.35
N GLY A 215 3.36 27.75 3.13
CA GLY A 215 2.71 26.72 2.32
C GLY A 215 2.64 25.35 3.00
N GLN A 216 2.82 25.29 4.32
CA GLN A 216 2.68 24.05 5.08
C GLN A 216 1.22 23.81 5.43
N LYS A 217 0.77 22.57 5.26
CA LYS A 217 -0.61 22.17 5.53
C LYS A 217 -0.89 22.14 7.02
N GLN A 218 -2.00 22.77 7.42
CA GLN A 218 -2.50 22.83 8.79
C GLN A 218 -3.81 22.05 8.92
N LEU A 219 -3.80 20.96 9.68
CA LEU A 219 -4.98 20.10 9.89
C LEU A 219 -5.66 20.47 11.21
N ILE A 220 -6.44 21.55 11.20
CA ILE A 220 -7.01 22.15 12.42
C ILE A 220 -8.41 21.60 12.71
N GLY A 221 -9.22 21.37 11.66
CA GLY A 221 -10.59 20.90 11.80
C GLY A 221 -11.54 21.91 12.46
N ASP A 222 -11.33 23.21 12.20
CA ASP A 222 -12.13 24.31 12.78
C ASP A 222 -13.60 24.31 12.36
N LEU A 223 -13.93 23.60 11.28
CA LEU A 223 -15.33 23.42 10.83
C LEU A 223 -16.04 22.24 11.51
N LEU A 224 -15.34 21.47 12.35
CA LEU A 224 -15.95 20.40 13.14
C LEU A 224 -16.71 20.98 14.34
N SER A 225 -17.89 20.42 14.63
CA SER A 225 -18.56 20.77 15.89
C SER A 225 -17.79 20.19 17.10
N PRO A 226 -17.96 20.76 18.32
CA PRO A 226 -17.33 20.22 19.52
C PRO A 226 -17.62 18.73 19.76
N GLU A 227 -18.86 18.29 19.48
CA GLU A 227 -19.29 16.89 19.64
C GLU A 227 -18.61 15.98 18.59
N GLN A 228 -18.39 16.48 17.35
CA GLN A 228 -17.65 15.75 16.34
C GLN A 228 -16.16 15.63 16.74
N GLY A 229 -15.57 16.71 17.24
CA GLY A 229 -14.20 16.69 17.75
C GLY A 229 -14.03 15.70 18.90
N GLU A 230 -14.94 15.69 19.87
CA GLU A 230 -14.92 14.73 20.97
C GLU A 230 -15.09 13.28 20.51
N PHE A 231 -16.03 13.03 19.58
CA PHE A 231 -16.24 11.71 19.00
C PHE A 231 -15.00 11.19 18.28
N LEU A 232 -14.33 12.04 17.48
CA LEU A 232 -13.08 11.68 16.79
C LEU A 232 -11.98 11.31 17.78
N GLN A 233 -11.92 11.93 18.95
CA GLN A 233 -10.90 11.66 19.96
C GLN A 233 -11.16 10.37 20.75
N LYS A 234 -12.43 9.97 20.96
CA LYS A 234 -12.76 8.93 21.93
C LYS A 234 -13.37 7.67 21.33
N GLU A 235 -14.10 7.79 20.20
CA GLU A 235 -14.99 6.72 19.73
C GLU A 235 -14.77 6.33 18.27
N ALA A 236 -14.38 7.28 17.40
CA ALA A 236 -14.37 7.09 15.95
C ALA A 236 -13.44 5.97 15.49
N PHE A 237 -12.25 5.84 16.10
CA PHE A 237 -11.19 4.97 15.59
C PHE A 237 -10.99 3.76 16.49
N THR A 238 -11.09 2.56 15.90
CA THR A 238 -10.85 1.30 16.62
C THR A 238 -9.84 0.45 15.86
N ALA A 239 -8.79 0.04 16.53
CA ALA A 239 -7.71 -0.77 15.99
C ALA A 239 -7.63 -2.12 16.72
N TYR A 240 -7.28 -3.18 15.99
CA TYR A 240 -7.00 -4.50 16.54
C TYR A 240 -5.69 -5.04 15.97
N ASP A 241 -4.91 -5.71 16.80
CA ASP A 241 -3.75 -6.49 16.37
C ASP A 241 -3.50 -7.65 17.35
N ASN A 242 -2.86 -8.71 16.89
CA ASN A 242 -2.54 -9.89 17.70
C ASN A 242 -1.04 -10.08 17.95
N ASP A 243 -0.25 -8.99 17.89
CA ASP A 243 1.17 -9.05 18.22
C ASP A 243 1.41 -9.40 19.70
N SER A 244 1.75 -10.65 19.95
CA SER A 244 1.98 -11.17 21.31
C SER A 244 3.13 -10.47 22.04
N GLY A 245 4.06 -9.83 21.32
CA GLY A 245 5.14 -9.02 21.88
C GLY A 245 4.70 -7.63 22.35
N MET A 246 3.46 -7.24 22.07
CA MET A 246 2.90 -5.92 22.36
C MET A 246 3.65 -4.73 21.72
N THR A 247 4.69 -4.98 20.94
CA THR A 247 5.51 -3.91 20.33
C THR A 247 4.71 -3.12 19.32
N MET A 248 3.92 -3.79 18.45
CA MET A 248 3.07 -3.10 17.48
C MET A 248 1.97 -2.29 18.15
N LEU A 249 1.40 -2.82 19.23
CA LEU A 249 0.37 -2.10 19.98
C LEU A 249 0.92 -0.82 20.63
N ARG A 250 2.14 -0.86 21.17
CA ARG A 250 2.82 0.33 21.71
C ARG A 250 3.11 1.33 20.60
N ILE A 251 3.73 0.89 19.51
CA ILE A 251 4.09 1.73 18.36
C ILE A 251 2.84 2.35 17.73
N GLY A 252 1.81 1.56 17.45
CA GLY A 252 0.56 2.06 16.85
C GLY A 252 -0.19 3.03 17.77
N SER A 253 -0.22 2.77 19.08
CA SER A 253 -0.81 3.71 20.04
C SER A 253 -0.04 5.02 20.09
N MET A 254 1.29 4.99 20.13
CA MET A 254 2.12 6.20 20.03
C MET A 254 1.89 6.92 18.71
N ASN A 255 1.77 6.20 17.60
CA ASN A 255 1.49 6.79 16.29
C ASN A 255 0.16 7.55 16.27
N LEU A 256 -0.92 6.94 16.79
CA LEU A 256 -2.23 7.59 16.91
C LEU A 256 -2.14 8.87 17.76
N MET A 257 -1.47 8.79 18.93
CA MET A 257 -1.31 9.95 19.83
C MET A 257 -0.47 11.07 19.22
N LEU A 258 0.59 10.74 18.48
CA LEU A 258 1.44 11.72 17.80
C LEU A 258 0.70 12.49 16.71
N HIS A 259 -0.31 11.88 16.10
CA HIS A 259 -1.17 12.52 15.09
C HIS A 259 -2.42 13.19 15.70
N GLY A 260 -2.54 13.23 17.02
CA GLY A 260 -3.57 13.98 17.73
C GLY A 260 -4.79 13.16 18.18
N ILE A 261 -4.79 11.84 18.06
CA ILE A 261 -5.83 10.97 18.66
C ILE A 261 -5.39 10.66 20.10
N GLU A 262 -5.85 11.45 21.05
CA GLU A 262 -5.37 11.39 22.45
C GLU A 262 -5.82 10.14 23.21
N HIS A 263 -6.92 9.51 22.80
CA HIS A 263 -7.51 8.35 23.45
C HIS A 263 -7.60 7.14 22.49
N PRO A 264 -6.47 6.56 22.06
CA PRO A 264 -6.46 5.50 21.07
C PRO A 264 -7.16 4.25 21.59
N ARG A 265 -8.15 3.75 20.84
CA ARG A 265 -8.82 2.48 21.08
C ARG A 265 -8.12 1.39 20.28
N PHE A 266 -6.99 0.93 20.75
CA PHE A 266 -6.22 -0.12 20.14
C PHE A 266 -6.20 -1.35 21.05
N PHE A 267 -6.66 -2.49 20.55
CA PHE A 267 -6.87 -3.69 21.36
C PHE A 267 -6.01 -4.86 20.89
N TYR A 268 -5.38 -5.56 21.86
CA TYR A 268 -4.77 -6.85 21.61
C TYR A 268 -5.87 -7.89 21.41
N MET A 269 -6.03 -8.38 20.17
CA MET A 269 -7.10 -9.31 19.83
C MET A 269 -6.78 -10.06 18.54
N ASP A 270 -6.94 -11.37 18.53
CA ASP A 270 -7.06 -12.14 17.29
C ASP A 270 -8.50 -12.02 16.76
N THR A 271 -8.69 -11.13 15.77
CA THR A 271 -10.01 -10.82 15.23
C THR A 271 -10.65 -11.97 14.45
N LEU A 272 -9.88 -13.01 14.09
CA LEU A 272 -10.40 -14.23 13.50
C LEU A 272 -10.83 -15.28 14.55
N SER A 273 -10.48 -15.09 15.82
CA SER A 273 -10.84 -16.00 16.90
C SER A 273 -12.32 -15.90 17.29
N LYS A 274 -12.82 -16.89 18.03
CA LYS A 274 -14.19 -16.88 18.59
C LYS A 274 -14.39 -15.83 19.69
N GLU A 275 -13.31 -15.34 20.28
CA GLU A 275 -13.34 -14.31 21.32
C GLU A 275 -13.69 -12.95 20.76
N PHE A 276 -13.47 -12.73 19.45
CA PHE A 276 -13.86 -11.51 18.77
C PHE A 276 -15.34 -11.54 18.42
N THR A 277 -16.13 -10.70 19.10
CA THR A 277 -17.60 -10.73 19.03
C THR A 277 -18.23 -9.58 18.26
N ASP A 278 -17.45 -8.59 17.80
CA ASP A 278 -17.95 -7.43 17.08
C ASP A 278 -18.75 -7.82 15.84
N LYS A 279 -19.94 -7.23 15.73
CA LYS A 279 -20.87 -7.48 14.64
C LYS A 279 -21.70 -6.21 14.38
N LYS A 280 -21.76 -5.76 13.12
CA LYS A 280 -22.48 -4.54 12.73
C LYS A 280 -22.07 -3.31 13.57
N SER A 281 -20.77 -3.15 13.77
CA SER A 281 -20.23 -2.16 14.69
C SER A 281 -19.61 -0.95 14.00
N TYR A 282 -19.28 -1.06 12.69
CA TYR A 282 -18.47 -0.07 12.00
C TYR A 282 -19.14 0.44 10.73
N ASP A 283 -18.98 1.75 10.50
CA ASP A 283 -19.46 2.44 9.30
C ASP A 283 -18.43 2.44 8.18
N LEU A 284 -17.13 2.26 8.54
CA LEU A 284 -16.04 2.15 7.60
C LEU A 284 -14.98 1.18 8.12
N VAL A 285 -14.56 0.23 7.27
CA VAL A 285 -13.39 -0.63 7.50
C VAL A 285 -12.34 -0.35 6.44
N LEU A 286 -11.15 0.00 6.89
CA LEU A 286 -9.96 0.24 6.07
C LEU A 286 -8.87 -0.71 6.56
N MET A 287 -8.36 -1.59 5.70
CA MET A 287 -7.33 -2.51 6.14
C MET A 287 -6.51 -3.14 5.01
N ASN A 288 -5.35 -3.64 5.40
CA ASN A 288 -4.52 -4.52 4.61
C ASN A 288 -4.27 -5.81 5.41
N PRO A 289 -5.09 -6.86 5.23
CA PRO A 289 -4.93 -8.10 5.99
C PRO A 289 -3.64 -8.82 5.61
N PRO A 290 -3.07 -9.67 6.50
CA PRO A 290 -1.88 -10.44 6.18
C PRO A 290 -2.13 -11.41 5.02
N PHE A 291 -1.27 -11.37 3.96
CA PHE A 291 -1.42 -12.18 2.74
C PHE A 291 -0.96 -13.64 2.88
N LYS A 292 -0.25 -13.98 3.93
CA LYS A 292 0.27 -15.32 4.18
C LYS A 292 -0.09 -15.75 5.57
N GLY A 293 -1.13 -16.54 5.69
CA GLY A 293 -1.47 -17.21 6.93
C GLY A 293 -2.35 -18.42 6.62
N LYS A 294 -1.82 -19.62 6.78
CA LYS A 294 -2.69 -20.77 7.06
C LYS A 294 -2.95 -20.73 8.55
N ILE A 295 -4.19 -20.56 8.94
CA ILE A 295 -4.58 -20.77 10.33
C ILE A 295 -4.25 -22.22 10.64
N ALA A 296 -3.32 -22.44 11.58
CA ALA A 296 -2.97 -23.77 12.00
C ALA A 296 -4.21 -24.46 12.58
N GLU A 297 -4.53 -25.64 12.07
CA GLU A 297 -5.50 -26.51 12.73
C GLU A 297 -4.98 -26.74 14.15
N LYS A 298 -5.62 -26.15 15.17
CA LYS A 298 -5.36 -26.54 16.57
C LYS A 298 -5.71 -28.01 16.65
N VAL A 299 -4.69 -28.85 16.88
CA VAL A 299 -4.89 -30.23 17.28
C VAL A 299 -5.63 -30.14 18.62
N VAL A 300 -6.92 -30.43 18.60
CA VAL A 300 -7.67 -30.68 19.84
C VAL A 300 -6.98 -31.87 20.49
N GLU A 301 -6.31 -31.66 21.64
CA GLU A 301 -5.77 -32.74 22.43
C GLU A 301 -6.91 -33.73 22.69
N GLY A 302 -6.85 -34.87 22.02
CA GLY A 302 -7.81 -35.93 22.17
C GLY A 302 -7.75 -36.41 23.63
N LYS A 303 -8.92 -36.72 24.20
CA LYS A 303 -9.02 -37.46 25.45
C LYS A 303 -8.03 -38.64 25.43
N PRO A 304 -7.42 -39.01 26.60
CA PRO A 304 -6.46 -40.08 26.67
C PRO A 304 -7.03 -41.35 26.03
N GLU A 305 -6.25 -41.94 25.14
CA GLU A 305 -6.61 -43.15 24.42
C GLU A 305 -6.85 -44.29 25.41
N ASP A 306 -8.03 -44.89 25.36
CA ASP A 306 -8.29 -46.20 25.89
C ASP A 306 -7.41 -47.19 25.11
N LYS A 307 -6.45 -47.79 25.79
CA LYS A 307 -5.56 -48.80 25.22
C LYS A 307 -6.35 -50.06 24.95
N SER A 308 -6.92 -50.19 23.77
CA SER A 308 -7.41 -51.51 23.32
C SER A 308 -6.23 -52.37 22.85
N ALA A 309 -6.20 -53.59 23.35
CA ALA A 309 -5.14 -54.57 23.23
C ALA A 309 -5.02 -55.20 21.82
N ASN A 310 -4.83 -54.46 20.76
CA ASN A 310 -4.41 -55.04 19.48
C ASN A 310 -3.65 -53.99 18.63
N GLY A 311 -2.35 -54.15 18.60
CA GLY A 311 -1.33 -53.26 18.05
C GLY A 311 -1.39 -52.95 16.56
N LYS A 312 -2.46 -52.35 16.06
CA LYS A 312 -2.49 -51.66 14.74
C LYS A 312 -2.75 -50.18 14.95
N ARG A 313 -1.70 -49.37 14.82
CA ARG A 313 -1.78 -47.89 14.75
C ARG A 313 -2.68 -47.48 13.59
N ALA A 314 -3.94 -47.23 13.85
CA ALA A 314 -4.79 -46.47 12.94
C ALA A 314 -4.42 -44.99 13.08
N LYS A 315 -3.72 -44.44 12.10
CA LYS A 315 -3.61 -42.98 11.89
C LYS A 315 -4.99 -42.44 11.50
N GLN A 316 -5.87 -42.23 12.45
CA GLN A 316 -7.00 -41.33 12.26
C GLN A 316 -6.49 -39.91 12.58
N SER A 317 -6.11 -39.16 11.54
CA SER A 317 -6.00 -37.72 11.64
C SER A 317 -7.42 -37.19 11.85
N ALA A 318 -7.82 -36.99 13.10
CA ALA A 318 -8.98 -36.16 13.38
C ALA A 318 -8.65 -34.74 12.81
N LYS A 319 -9.28 -34.37 11.71
CA LYS A 319 -9.26 -33.01 11.24
C LYS A 319 -9.87 -32.15 12.34
N GLY A 320 -9.03 -31.46 13.12
CA GLY A 320 -9.47 -30.52 14.13
C GLY A 320 -10.32 -29.43 13.45
N LYS A 321 -11.48 -29.13 14.02
CA LYS A 321 -12.25 -27.95 13.60
C LYS A 321 -11.44 -26.72 13.95
N LEU A 322 -11.30 -25.80 12.99
CA LEU A 322 -10.74 -24.46 13.24
C LEU A 322 -11.59 -23.73 14.29
N ASP A 323 -10.93 -23.20 15.31
CA ASP A 323 -11.56 -22.42 16.37
C ASP A 323 -11.72 -20.97 15.91
N LEU A 324 -12.63 -20.76 14.94
CA LEU A 324 -12.90 -19.50 14.30
C LEU A 324 -14.09 -18.78 14.93
N GLY A 325 -14.09 -17.45 14.81
CA GLY A 325 -15.19 -16.59 15.24
C GLY A 325 -16.55 -16.93 14.62
N LEU A 326 -17.61 -16.46 15.23
CA LEU A 326 -18.99 -16.64 14.76
C LEU A 326 -19.13 -16.22 13.29
N GLU A 327 -19.90 -17.00 12.52
CA GLU A 327 -20.20 -16.73 11.11
C GLU A 327 -19.01 -16.82 10.15
N LEU A 328 -17.81 -17.21 10.60
CA LEU A 328 -16.69 -17.50 9.72
C LEU A 328 -16.75 -18.94 9.19
N PRO A 329 -16.38 -19.16 7.90
CA PRO A 329 -16.44 -20.49 7.31
C PRO A 329 -15.36 -21.40 7.90
N THR A 330 -15.77 -22.45 8.61
CA THR A 330 -14.86 -23.41 9.30
C THR A 330 -14.08 -24.33 8.34
N ASN A 331 -14.41 -24.30 7.05
CA ASN A 331 -13.73 -25.05 6.00
C ASN A 331 -12.70 -24.21 5.21
N CYS A 332 -12.47 -22.98 5.62
CA CYS A 332 -11.51 -22.05 5.01
C CYS A 332 -10.30 -21.86 5.92
N THR A 333 -9.10 -22.14 5.40
CA THR A 333 -7.83 -21.96 6.13
C THR A 333 -7.03 -20.76 5.66
N LYS A 334 -7.48 -20.07 4.61
CA LYS A 334 -6.81 -18.90 4.04
C LYS A 334 -7.24 -17.64 4.78
N SER A 335 -6.29 -16.99 5.43
CA SER A 335 -6.54 -15.78 6.22
C SER A 335 -7.17 -14.67 5.39
N GLU A 336 -6.70 -14.42 4.17
CA GLU A 336 -7.20 -13.38 3.28
C GLU A 336 -8.69 -13.52 2.95
N LEU A 337 -9.20 -14.75 2.82
CA LEU A 337 -10.62 -15.00 2.60
C LEU A 337 -11.44 -14.84 3.88
N LEU A 338 -10.88 -15.28 5.02
CA LEU A 338 -11.54 -15.15 6.32
C LEU A 338 -11.70 -13.69 6.73
N PHE A 339 -10.70 -12.84 6.45
CA PHE A 339 -10.82 -11.41 6.69
C PHE A 339 -11.94 -10.75 5.87
N LEU A 340 -12.17 -11.18 4.63
CA LEU A 340 -13.32 -10.67 3.86
C LEU A 340 -14.67 -11.05 4.49
N HIS A 341 -14.80 -12.28 5.01
CA HIS A 341 -15.99 -12.67 5.77
C HIS A 341 -16.12 -11.88 7.08
N LEU A 342 -15.01 -11.65 7.77
CA LEU A 342 -14.95 -10.85 8.99
C LEU A 342 -15.41 -9.42 8.74
N ILE A 343 -14.90 -8.76 7.69
CA ILE A 343 -15.31 -7.40 7.30
C ILE A 343 -16.82 -7.34 7.06
N LEU A 344 -17.37 -8.28 6.28
CA LEU A 344 -18.82 -8.33 6.03
C LEU A 344 -19.63 -8.53 7.32
N ARG A 345 -19.10 -9.22 8.33
CA ARG A 345 -19.74 -9.38 9.63
C ARG A 345 -19.72 -8.09 10.45
N THR A 346 -18.59 -7.39 10.47
CA THR A 346 -18.35 -6.26 11.36
C THR A 346 -18.89 -4.93 10.83
N LEU A 347 -19.00 -4.75 9.53
CA LEU A 347 -19.66 -3.57 8.94
C LEU A 347 -21.13 -3.49 9.34
N ASP A 348 -21.62 -2.30 9.59
CA ASP A 348 -23.06 -2.04 9.71
C ASP A 348 -23.75 -2.04 8.32
N MET A 349 -25.07 -2.03 8.28
CA MET A 349 -25.80 -1.89 7.01
C MET A 349 -25.51 -0.53 6.39
N GLY A 350 -25.14 -0.53 5.11
CA GLY A 350 -24.65 0.68 4.43
C GLY A 350 -23.18 1.03 4.77
N GLY A 351 -22.55 0.27 5.65
CA GLY A 351 -21.12 0.42 5.99
C GLY A 351 -20.21 0.11 4.80
N ARG A 352 -19.13 0.87 4.68
CA ARG A 352 -18.22 0.91 3.54
C ARG A 352 -16.91 0.22 3.86
N CYS A 353 -16.28 -0.38 2.85
CA CYS A 353 -14.96 -0.99 2.99
C CYS A 353 -14.01 -0.59 1.87
N ALA A 354 -12.73 -0.43 2.22
CA ALA A 354 -11.62 -0.57 1.28
C ALA A 354 -10.60 -1.55 1.87
N VAL A 355 -10.36 -2.64 1.15
CA VAL A 355 -9.47 -3.71 1.61
C VAL A 355 -8.51 -4.13 0.51
N ILE A 356 -7.23 -4.27 0.87
CA ILE A 356 -6.22 -4.79 -0.03
C ILE A 356 -6.26 -6.32 0.00
N VAL A 357 -6.25 -6.91 -1.18
CA VAL A 357 -6.22 -8.38 -1.34
C VAL A 357 -5.17 -8.79 -2.39
N PRO A 358 -4.53 -9.95 -2.24
CA PRO A 358 -3.70 -10.49 -3.31
C PRO A 358 -4.57 -10.92 -4.50
N ASP A 359 -4.02 -10.83 -5.72
CA ASP A 359 -4.72 -11.15 -6.97
C ASP A 359 -5.38 -12.53 -6.95
N GLY A 360 -4.79 -13.49 -6.24
CA GLY A 360 -5.38 -14.81 -6.08
C GLY A 360 -6.80 -14.83 -5.51
N VAL A 361 -7.20 -13.78 -4.79
CA VAL A 361 -8.58 -13.62 -4.30
C VAL A 361 -9.52 -13.30 -5.46
N LEU A 362 -9.06 -12.53 -6.45
CA LEU A 362 -9.89 -12.05 -7.57
C LEU A 362 -10.29 -13.17 -8.54
N PHE A 363 -9.38 -14.09 -8.83
CA PHE A 363 -9.58 -15.15 -9.86
C PHE A 363 -9.46 -16.58 -9.34
N GLY A 364 -9.12 -16.77 -8.06
CA GLY A 364 -8.95 -18.10 -7.47
C GLY A 364 -10.16 -19.02 -7.76
N SER A 365 -9.87 -20.27 -8.16
CA SER A 365 -10.89 -21.22 -8.63
C SER A 365 -11.47 -22.11 -7.52
N SER A 366 -10.93 -22.09 -6.28
CA SER A 366 -11.49 -22.90 -5.21
C SER A 366 -12.89 -22.42 -4.82
N LYS A 367 -13.69 -23.36 -4.25
CA LYS A 367 -15.06 -23.05 -3.81
C LYS A 367 -15.11 -21.85 -2.87
N GLN A 368 -14.17 -21.76 -1.93
CA GLN A 368 -14.10 -20.66 -0.94
C GLN A 368 -13.85 -19.30 -1.62
N HIS A 369 -12.98 -19.24 -2.66
CA HIS A 369 -12.77 -17.99 -3.41
C HIS A 369 -14.02 -17.57 -4.18
N GLN A 370 -14.69 -18.51 -4.83
CA GLN A 370 -15.92 -18.21 -5.56
C GLN A 370 -17.05 -17.79 -4.63
N GLU A 371 -17.18 -18.45 -3.48
CA GLU A 371 -18.21 -18.17 -2.47
C GLU A 371 -18.09 -16.73 -1.91
N ILE A 372 -16.89 -16.31 -1.53
CA ILE A 372 -16.72 -14.94 -0.99
C ILE A 372 -16.95 -13.88 -2.08
N ARG A 373 -16.47 -14.08 -3.31
CA ARG A 373 -16.74 -13.15 -4.42
C ARG A 373 -18.23 -13.09 -4.77
N HIS A 374 -18.90 -14.24 -4.82
CA HIS A 374 -20.36 -14.31 -4.97
C HIS A 374 -21.04 -13.48 -3.89
N LYS A 375 -20.66 -13.67 -2.62
CA LYS A 375 -21.25 -12.95 -1.48
C LYS A 375 -21.04 -11.43 -1.59
N ILE A 376 -19.84 -10.99 -1.99
CA ILE A 376 -19.55 -9.56 -2.17
C ILE A 376 -20.37 -8.96 -3.33
N VAL A 377 -20.52 -9.69 -4.45
CA VAL A 377 -21.20 -9.17 -5.66
C VAL A 377 -22.72 -9.31 -5.62
N GLU A 378 -23.26 -10.40 -5.04
CA GLU A 378 -24.70 -10.70 -5.08
C GLU A 378 -25.45 -10.18 -3.85
N GLU A 379 -24.81 -10.22 -2.67
CA GLU A 379 -25.45 -9.85 -1.39
C GLU A 379 -25.06 -8.44 -0.91
N ASN A 380 -24.11 -7.80 -1.61
CA ASN A 380 -23.58 -6.49 -1.27
C ASN A 380 -23.34 -5.68 -2.55
N ARG A 381 -22.97 -4.40 -2.41
CA ARG A 381 -22.57 -3.59 -3.56
C ARG A 381 -21.05 -3.54 -3.67
N LEU A 382 -20.51 -4.21 -4.70
CA LEU A 382 -19.13 -4.01 -5.10
C LEU A 382 -19.03 -2.71 -5.90
N ASP A 383 -18.48 -1.67 -5.29
CA ASP A 383 -18.38 -0.32 -5.86
C ASP A 383 -17.29 -0.25 -6.92
N GLY A 384 -16.14 -0.86 -6.64
CA GLY A 384 -15.01 -0.85 -7.57
C GLY A 384 -13.87 -1.77 -7.17
N VAL A 385 -12.96 -1.97 -8.13
CA VAL A 385 -11.71 -2.71 -8.01
C VAL A 385 -10.58 -1.88 -8.63
N VAL A 386 -9.54 -1.61 -7.85
CA VAL A 386 -8.29 -1.02 -8.34
C VAL A 386 -7.22 -2.10 -8.32
N SER A 387 -6.82 -2.59 -9.48
CA SER A 387 -5.70 -3.52 -9.62
C SER A 387 -4.38 -2.76 -9.50
N MET A 388 -3.43 -3.31 -8.77
CA MET A 388 -2.10 -2.74 -8.54
C MET A 388 -1.02 -3.70 -9.03
N PRO A 389 0.01 -3.22 -9.75
CA PRO A 389 1.05 -4.08 -10.30
C PRO A 389 1.91 -4.72 -9.21
N SER A 390 2.61 -5.78 -9.56
CA SER A 390 3.65 -6.35 -8.70
C SER A 390 4.73 -5.29 -8.45
N GLY A 391 5.24 -5.24 -7.20
CA GLY A 391 6.25 -4.25 -6.82
C GLY A 391 5.76 -3.09 -5.99
N VAL A 392 4.46 -2.77 -5.98
CA VAL A 392 3.88 -1.71 -5.11
C VAL A 392 4.23 -1.95 -3.64
N PHE A 393 4.24 -3.21 -3.21
CA PHE A 393 4.55 -3.61 -1.83
C PHE A 393 5.99 -4.08 -1.61
N GLN A 394 6.90 -3.79 -2.54
CA GLN A 394 8.32 -4.04 -2.32
C GLN A 394 8.87 -3.18 -1.15
N PRO A 395 9.81 -3.72 -0.35
CA PRO A 395 10.44 -5.05 -0.42
C PRO A 395 9.64 -6.19 0.25
N TYR A 396 8.42 -5.96 0.71
CA TYR A 396 7.64 -6.91 1.53
C TYR A 396 6.99 -8.03 0.72
N ALA A 397 6.40 -7.69 -0.41
CA ALA A 397 5.73 -8.64 -1.30
C ALA A 397 5.95 -8.27 -2.77
N GLY A 398 6.36 -9.27 -3.56
CA GLY A 398 6.48 -9.15 -5.02
C GLY A 398 5.25 -9.65 -5.77
N VAL A 399 4.08 -9.72 -5.11
CA VAL A 399 2.84 -10.20 -5.72
C VAL A 399 1.96 -9.03 -6.15
N SER A 400 1.25 -9.20 -7.24
CA SER A 400 0.19 -8.27 -7.64
C SER A 400 -0.95 -8.31 -6.64
N THR A 401 -1.57 -7.18 -6.42
CA THR A 401 -2.64 -6.99 -5.44
C THR A 401 -3.76 -6.15 -6.02
N ALA A 402 -4.86 -6.07 -5.32
CA ALA A 402 -5.94 -5.14 -5.67
C ALA A 402 -6.59 -4.56 -4.41
N VAL A 403 -7.22 -3.41 -4.56
CA VAL A 403 -8.13 -2.86 -3.56
C VAL A 403 -9.56 -3.15 -3.97
N LEU A 404 -10.30 -3.80 -3.08
CA LEU A 404 -11.75 -3.98 -3.22
C LEU A 404 -12.48 -2.89 -2.46
N PHE A 405 -13.39 -2.20 -3.13
CA PHE A 405 -14.28 -1.19 -2.58
C PHE A 405 -15.70 -1.72 -2.61
N PHE A 406 -16.30 -1.95 -1.44
CA PHE A 406 -17.68 -2.44 -1.37
C PHE A 406 -18.47 -1.81 -0.21
N THR A 407 -19.79 -1.88 -0.33
CA THR A 407 -20.76 -1.38 0.66
C THR A 407 -21.66 -2.52 1.08
N ARG A 408 -21.85 -2.72 2.38
CA ARG A 408 -22.67 -3.81 2.91
C ARG A 408 -24.16 -3.57 2.69
N GLY A 409 -24.88 -4.62 2.24
CA GLY A 409 -26.34 -4.67 2.21
C GLY A 409 -27.00 -3.83 1.11
N ASP A 410 -26.26 -3.53 0.05
CA ASP A 410 -26.76 -2.85 -1.14
C ASP A 410 -26.59 -3.75 -2.38
N THR A 411 -27.00 -3.30 -3.56
CA THR A 411 -27.07 -4.11 -4.77
C THR A 411 -26.00 -3.70 -5.78
N THR A 412 -25.22 -4.66 -6.26
CA THR A 412 -24.29 -4.46 -7.37
C THR A 412 -25.05 -4.48 -8.71
N ASN A 413 -24.92 -3.44 -9.51
CA ASN A 413 -25.42 -3.37 -10.90
C ASN A 413 -24.27 -3.40 -11.89
N LYS A 414 -23.31 -2.52 -11.71
CA LYS A 414 -22.06 -2.41 -12.45
C LYS A 414 -20.92 -2.13 -11.50
N ILE A 415 -19.73 -2.58 -11.85
CA ILE A 415 -18.52 -2.46 -11.03
C ILE A 415 -17.55 -1.57 -11.79
N TRP A 416 -17.00 -0.57 -11.11
CA TRP A 416 -15.95 0.26 -11.66
C TRP A 416 -14.59 -0.42 -11.51
N PHE A 417 -13.79 -0.45 -12.57
CA PHE A 417 -12.44 -1.01 -12.58
C PHE A 417 -11.43 0.06 -12.96
N TYR A 418 -10.28 -0.02 -12.33
CA TYR A 418 -9.08 0.69 -12.75
C TYR A 418 -7.87 -0.24 -12.69
N ASP A 419 -7.12 -0.30 -13.79
CA ASP A 419 -5.93 -1.13 -13.93
C ASP A 419 -4.69 -0.23 -13.80
N MET A 420 -4.18 -0.08 -12.57
CA MET A 420 -3.03 0.77 -12.24
C MET A 420 -1.74 0.13 -12.74
N GLU A 421 -0.90 0.90 -13.42
CA GLU A 421 0.44 0.49 -13.86
C GLU A 421 1.54 1.16 -13.04
N HIS A 422 1.32 2.40 -12.56
CA HIS A 422 2.31 3.20 -11.85
C HIS A 422 1.70 3.89 -10.63
N ASP A 423 2.42 3.84 -9.52
CA ASP A 423 2.01 4.45 -8.25
C ASP A 423 2.89 5.64 -7.81
N GLY A 424 3.70 6.20 -8.74
CA GLY A 424 4.63 7.30 -8.48
C GLY A 424 6.00 6.84 -7.95
N PHE A 425 6.24 5.51 -7.90
CA PHE A 425 7.50 4.94 -7.45
C PHE A 425 7.94 3.78 -8.36
N SER A 426 9.25 3.57 -8.46
CA SER A 426 9.80 2.41 -9.17
C SER A 426 9.29 1.11 -8.54
N LEU A 427 8.99 0.10 -9.37
CA LEU A 427 8.42 -1.18 -8.93
C LEU A 427 9.49 -2.19 -8.46
N ASP A 428 10.72 -1.74 -8.30
CA ASP A 428 11.84 -2.51 -7.75
C ASP A 428 11.94 -2.38 -6.21
N GLN A 429 12.91 -3.05 -5.61
CA GLN A 429 13.13 -3.03 -4.16
C GLN A 429 13.50 -1.64 -3.60
N LYS A 430 14.01 -0.72 -4.43
CA LYS A 430 14.46 0.59 -3.99
C LYS A 430 13.32 1.58 -3.84
N ARG A 431 12.22 1.39 -4.58
CA ARG A 431 11.03 2.25 -4.53
C ARG A 431 11.39 3.74 -4.65
N GLN A 432 12.17 4.09 -5.68
CA GLN A 432 12.54 5.48 -5.96
C GLN A 432 11.36 6.24 -6.58
N PRO A 433 11.16 7.52 -6.24
CA PRO A 433 10.14 8.34 -6.89
C PRO A 433 10.36 8.39 -8.41
N VAL A 434 9.28 8.26 -9.18
CA VAL A 434 9.23 8.38 -10.64
C VAL A 434 8.10 9.31 -11.04
N ALA A 435 8.13 9.81 -12.27
CA ALA A 435 7.12 10.75 -12.76
C ALA A 435 5.78 10.07 -13.05
N GLU A 436 5.82 8.80 -13.45
CA GLU A 436 4.65 8.02 -13.82
C GLU A 436 3.83 7.67 -12.56
N ASN A 437 2.61 8.20 -12.48
CA ASN A 437 1.73 8.06 -11.33
C ASN A 437 0.25 8.10 -11.75
N ASP A 438 -0.45 6.99 -11.56
CA ASP A 438 -1.87 6.85 -11.91
C ASP A 438 -2.82 7.32 -10.81
N ILE A 439 -2.34 7.52 -9.57
CA ILE A 439 -3.19 7.86 -8.44
C ILE A 439 -4.03 9.12 -8.66
N PRO A 440 -3.49 10.22 -9.20
CA PRO A 440 -4.30 11.41 -9.50
C PRO A 440 -5.44 11.14 -10.49
N ASP A 441 -5.18 10.32 -11.53
CA ASP A 441 -6.23 9.94 -12.49
C ASP A 441 -7.26 8.99 -11.86
N ILE A 442 -6.83 8.04 -11.02
CA ILE A 442 -7.73 7.15 -10.25
C ILE A 442 -8.72 7.98 -9.42
N LEU A 443 -8.22 8.94 -8.65
CA LEU A 443 -9.05 9.80 -7.79
C LEU A 443 -10.01 10.67 -8.61
N THR A 444 -9.53 11.24 -9.72
CA THR A 444 -10.34 12.04 -10.63
C THR A 444 -11.44 11.21 -11.28
N CYS A 445 -11.10 10.03 -11.80
CA CYS A 445 -12.05 9.10 -12.40
C CYS A 445 -13.07 8.58 -11.37
N TRP A 446 -12.61 8.23 -10.16
CA TRP A 446 -13.50 7.76 -9.10
C TRP A 446 -14.51 8.83 -8.67
N LYS A 447 -14.05 10.06 -8.45
CA LYS A 447 -14.90 11.20 -8.07
C LYS A 447 -15.96 11.50 -9.13
N ASN A 448 -15.59 11.42 -10.40
CA ASN A 448 -16.46 11.73 -11.53
C ASN A 448 -17.09 10.49 -12.19
N ARG A 449 -17.01 9.29 -11.59
CA ARG A 449 -17.45 8.03 -12.20
C ARG A 449 -18.93 7.97 -12.58
N PHE A 450 -19.75 8.82 -11.98
CA PHE A 450 -21.19 8.95 -12.28
C PHE A 450 -21.53 10.27 -13.00
N ASN A 451 -20.55 11.09 -13.34
CA ASN A 451 -20.73 12.33 -14.10
C ASN A 451 -20.78 12.01 -15.61
N PRO A 452 -21.93 12.20 -16.29
CA PRO A 452 -22.05 11.90 -17.73
C PRO A 452 -21.14 12.76 -18.59
N ASP A 453 -20.98 14.05 -18.27
CA ASP A 453 -20.15 14.98 -19.04
C ASP A 453 -18.68 14.56 -19.02
N PHE A 454 -18.18 14.19 -17.85
CA PHE A 454 -16.82 13.65 -17.71
C PHE A 454 -16.62 12.37 -18.53
N THR A 455 -17.60 11.47 -18.50
CA THR A 455 -17.53 10.22 -19.27
C THR A 455 -17.55 10.50 -20.77
N THR A 456 -18.38 11.43 -21.21
CA THR A 456 -18.48 11.83 -22.62
C THR A 456 -17.19 12.48 -23.11
N GLN A 457 -16.64 13.44 -22.36
CA GLN A 457 -15.37 14.12 -22.69
C GLN A 457 -14.21 13.12 -22.84
N ARG A 458 -14.10 12.14 -21.91
CA ARG A 458 -13.05 11.10 -22.03
C ARG A 458 -13.27 10.21 -23.26
N ALA A 459 -14.51 9.84 -23.58
CA ALA A 459 -14.82 9.03 -24.75
C ALA A 459 -14.54 9.77 -26.07
N GLU A 460 -14.88 11.06 -26.15
CA GLU A 460 -14.58 11.93 -27.29
C GLU A 460 -13.06 12.05 -27.45
N ARG A 461 -12.33 12.38 -26.38
CA ARG A 461 -10.87 12.49 -26.43
C ARG A 461 -10.20 11.17 -26.88
N LEU A 462 -10.68 10.03 -26.38
CA LEU A 462 -10.19 8.72 -26.83
C LEU A 462 -10.46 8.48 -28.32
N SER A 463 -11.62 8.89 -28.83
CA SER A 463 -11.98 8.77 -30.24
C SER A 463 -11.09 9.67 -31.12
N GLU A 464 -10.82 10.91 -30.70
CA GLU A 464 -9.91 11.82 -31.39
C GLU A 464 -8.50 11.23 -31.50
N LEU A 465 -7.93 10.78 -30.36
CA LEU A 465 -6.59 10.18 -30.33
C LEU A 465 -6.49 8.93 -31.21
N LYS A 466 -7.52 8.08 -31.21
CA LYS A 466 -7.58 6.92 -32.10
C LYS A 466 -7.62 7.31 -33.57
N SER A 467 -8.33 8.36 -33.91
CA SER A 467 -8.39 8.90 -35.27
C SER A 467 -7.05 9.51 -35.69
N GLU A 468 -6.36 10.18 -34.78
CA GLU A 468 -5.06 10.80 -35.03
C GLU A 468 -3.94 9.77 -35.20
N ILE A 469 -3.91 8.71 -34.36
CA ILE A 469 -2.86 7.69 -34.40
C ILE A 469 -3.06 6.66 -35.53
N ALA A 470 -4.29 6.48 -36.06
CA ALA A 470 -4.60 5.46 -37.05
C ALA A 470 -3.77 5.58 -38.35
N PRO A 471 -3.60 6.77 -38.99
CA PRO A 471 -2.75 6.91 -40.17
C PRO A 471 -1.29 6.58 -39.86
N MET A 472 -0.79 6.94 -38.68
CA MET A 472 0.57 6.63 -38.24
C MET A 472 0.80 5.13 -38.06
N LYS A 473 -0.19 4.40 -37.50
CA LYS A 473 -0.16 2.93 -37.41
C LYS A 473 -0.15 2.27 -38.77
N ALA A 474 -0.93 2.80 -39.73
CA ALA A 474 -0.93 2.32 -41.10
C ALA A 474 0.40 2.57 -41.81
N GLU A 475 1.01 3.75 -41.64
CA GLU A 475 2.35 4.06 -42.15
C GLU A 475 3.42 3.14 -41.53
N ARG A 476 3.39 2.96 -40.20
CA ARG A 476 4.28 2.04 -39.49
C ARG A 476 4.23 0.62 -40.07
N LEU A 477 3.04 0.10 -40.34
CA LEU A 477 2.88 -1.23 -40.91
C LEU A 477 3.49 -1.31 -42.33
N LYS A 478 3.33 -0.28 -43.15
CA LYS A 478 3.96 -0.19 -44.50
C LYS A 478 5.49 -0.16 -44.38
N LEU A 479 6.03 0.65 -43.52
CA LEU A 479 7.47 0.75 -43.26
C LEU A 479 8.06 -0.58 -42.75
N LEU A 480 7.38 -1.27 -41.84
CA LEU A 480 7.80 -2.59 -41.35
C LEU A 480 7.88 -3.62 -42.48
N LYS A 481 6.90 -3.62 -43.39
CA LYS A 481 6.91 -4.49 -44.58
C LYS A 481 8.11 -4.18 -45.48
N GLU A 482 8.33 -2.90 -45.77
CA GLU A 482 9.40 -2.45 -46.65
C GLU A 482 10.79 -2.68 -46.04
N ILE A 483 10.98 -2.36 -44.76
CA ILE A 483 12.21 -2.65 -44.00
C ILE A 483 12.52 -4.15 -44.03
N ASN A 484 11.50 -5.01 -43.87
CA ASN A 484 11.68 -6.45 -43.94
C ASN A 484 12.11 -6.89 -45.35
N ARG A 485 11.49 -6.32 -46.42
CA ARG A 485 11.88 -6.56 -47.81
C ARG A 485 13.32 -6.13 -48.08
N LEU A 486 13.64 -4.87 -47.76
CA LEU A 486 14.96 -4.28 -47.99
C LEU A 486 16.06 -4.94 -47.15
N THR A 487 15.75 -5.39 -45.92
CA THR A 487 16.70 -6.14 -45.08
C THR A 487 17.10 -7.46 -45.77
N PHE A 488 16.14 -8.17 -46.36
CA PHE A 488 16.44 -9.37 -47.10
C PHE A 488 17.23 -9.08 -48.39
N GLU A 489 16.81 -8.06 -49.17
CA GLU A 489 17.50 -7.68 -50.40
C GLU A 489 18.93 -7.24 -50.15
N ASN A 490 19.15 -6.41 -49.14
CA ASN A 490 20.51 -6.00 -48.72
C ASN A 490 21.39 -7.17 -48.26
N ALA A 491 20.79 -8.20 -47.63
CA ALA A 491 21.54 -9.40 -47.20
C ALA A 491 22.03 -10.28 -48.34
N ILE A 492 21.38 -10.24 -49.52
CA ILE A 492 21.75 -11.02 -50.69
C ILE A 492 22.37 -10.18 -51.84
N ALA A 493 22.40 -8.84 -51.64
CA ALA A 493 22.99 -7.91 -52.61
C ALA A 493 24.51 -7.96 -52.58
N PRO A 494 25.19 -7.56 -53.71
CA PRO A 494 26.63 -7.32 -53.71
C PRO A 494 27.05 -6.28 -52.64
N ALA A 495 28.28 -6.38 -52.16
CA ALA A 495 28.77 -5.51 -51.07
C ALA A 495 28.79 -4.00 -51.41
N ASP A 496 28.65 -3.62 -52.67
CA ASP A 496 28.65 -2.26 -53.21
C ASP A 496 27.25 -1.76 -53.58
N ASP A 497 26.17 -2.47 -53.22
CA ASP A 497 24.78 -2.00 -53.40
C ASP A 497 24.41 -0.92 -52.42
N GLU A 498 24.91 0.29 -52.67
CA GLU A 498 24.68 1.49 -51.86
C GLU A 498 23.19 1.96 -51.88
N PRO A 499 22.46 1.90 -53.01
CA PRO A 499 21.07 2.34 -53.04
C PRO A 499 20.14 1.56 -52.08
N THR A 500 20.21 0.23 -52.03
CA THR A 500 19.39 -0.60 -51.11
C THR A 500 19.72 -0.35 -49.67
N ARG A 501 21.01 -0.14 -49.35
CA ARG A 501 21.45 0.20 -47.99
C ARG A 501 20.94 1.55 -47.54
N LEU A 502 21.02 2.60 -48.39
CA LEU A 502 20.52 3.94 -48.08
C LEU A 502 18.99 3.95 -47.92
N ALA A 503 18.24 3.23 -48.77
CA ALA A 503 16.81 3.11 -48.64
C ALA A 503 16.41 2.43 -47.29
N LEU A 504 17.08 1.34 -46.93
CA LEU A 504 16.87 0.65 -45.64
C LEU A 504 17.16 1.56 -44.44
N GLU A 505 18.22 2.35 -44.50
CA GLU A 505 18.57 3.28 -43.43
C GLU A 505 17.56 4.41 -43.33
N SER A 506 17.12 4.98 -44.45
CA SER A 506 16.07 6.00 -44.52
C SER A 506 14.75 5.52 -43.90
N ASP A 507 14.30 4.30 -44.26
CA ASP A 507 13.06 3.75 -43.72
C ASP A 507 13.16 3.45 -42.22
N ARG A 508 14.32 2.98 -41.73
CA ARG A 508 14.57 2.80 -40.29
C ARG A 508 14.54 4.12 -39.53
N GLN A 509 15.12 5.18 -40.07
CA GLN A 509 15.08 6.52 -39.48
C GLN A 509 13.62 7.03 -39.45
N ARG A 510 12.87 6.86 -40.54
CA ARG A 510 11.45 7.24 -40.59
C ARG A 510 10.60 6.46 -39.58
N LEU A 511 10.86 5.16 -39.43
CA LEU A 511 10.18 4.32 -38.42
C LEU A 511 10.48 4.81 -37.00
N ALA A 512 11.72 5.19 -36.69
CA ALA A 512 12.12 5.73 -35.39
C ALA A 512 11.40 7.05 -35.09
N GLN A 513 11.35 7.98 -36.06
CA GLN A 513 10.61 9.24 -35.95
C GLN A 513 9.11 9.00 -35.71
N LEU A 514 8.54 8.03 -36.43
CA LEU A 514 7.12 7.69 -36.29
C LEU A 514 6.81 7.10 -34.92
N HIS A 515 7.69 6.26 -34.37
CA HIS A 515 7.56 5.74 -32.99
C HIS A 515 7.60 6.86 -31.95
N GLU A 516 8.50 7.84 -32.13
CA GLU A 516 8.60 9.00 -31.25
C GLU A 516 7.32 9.85 -31.28
N GLN A 517 6.75 10.08 -32.46
CA GLN A 517 5.47 10.79 -32.63
C GLN A 517 4.27 10.03 -32.06
N MET A 518 4.25 8.71 -32.22
CA MET A 518 3.15 7.86 -31.73
C MET A 518 3.18 7.64 -30.21
N ALA A 519 4.36 7.66 -29.58
CA ALA A 519 4.52 7.31 -28.18
C ALA A 519 3.63 8.12 -27.23
N PRO A 520 3.57 9.47 -27.29
CA PRO A 520 2.71 10.27 -26.41
C PRO A 520 1.22 10.00 -26.64
N LEU A 521 0.78 9.84 -27.91
CA LEU A 521 -0.61 9.54 -28.23
C LEU A 521 -1.02 8.16 -27.70
N GLN A 522 -0.16 7.16 -27.86
CA GLN A 522 -0.42 5.81 -27.36
C GLN A 522 -0.43 5.77 -25.84
N ALA A 523 0.44 6.55 -25.18
CA ALA A 523 0.47 6.67 -23.72
C ALA A 523 -0.85 7.26 -23.19
N GLU A 524 -1.37 8.32 -23.82
CA GLU A 524 -2.66 8.93 -23.46
C GLU A 524 -3.83 7.97 -23.72
N ILE A 525 -3.85 7.28 -24.86
CA ILE A 525 -4.84 6.24 -25.16
C ILE A 525 -4.82 5.12 -24.08
N ASN A 526 -3.65 4.67 -23.71
CA ASN A 526 -3.49 3.64 -22.68
C ASN A 526 -4.01 4.14 -21.32
N GLN A 527 -3.70 5.39 -20.96
CA GLN A 527 -4.16 6.04 -19.73
C GLN A 527 -5.70 6.13 -19.69
N LEU A 528 -6.32 6.60 -20.79
CA LEU A 528 -7.77 6.71 -20.87
C LEU A 528 -8.50 5.36 -20.78
N ASN A 529 -7.87 4.27 -21.24
CA ASN A 529 -8.41 2.92 -21.22
C ASN A 529 -8.15 2.15 -19.92
N ARG A 530 -7.47 2.75 -18.92
CA ARG A 530 -7.23 2.09 -17.63
C ARG A 530 -8.48 1.96 -16.78
N GLN A 531 -9.42 2.88 -16.91
CA GLN A 531 -10.70 2.82 -16.21
C GLN A 531 -11.82 2.33 -17.12
N PHE A 532 -12.69 1.45 -16.59
CA PHE A 532 -13.82 0.89 -17.33
C PHE A 532 -14.90 0.34 -16.38
N TRP A 533 -16.09 0.12 -16.94
CA TRP A 533 -17.20 -0.46 -16.22
C TRP A 533 -17.49 -1.89 -16.69
N VAL A 534 -17.79 -2.78 -15.74
CA VAL A 534 -18.20 -4.15 -15.99
C VAL A 534 -19.56 -4.37 -15.34
N THR A 535 -20.49 -4.95 -16.08
CA THR A 535 -21.83 -5.26 -15.55
C THR A 535 -21.76 -6.49 -14.64
N LYS A 536 -22.67 -6.56 -13.66
CA LYS A 536 -22.85 -7.75 -12.82
C LYS A 536 -23.04 -9.02 -13.65
N ALA A 537 -23.79 -8.93 -14.76
CA ALA A 537 -24.04 -10.06 -15.66
C ALA A 537 -22.73 -10.60 -16.28
N GLN A 538 -21.83 -9.72 -16.73
CA GLN A 538 -20.51 -10.11 -17.25
C GLN A 538 -19.66 -10.81 -16.17
N VAL A 539 -19.63 -10.27 -14.96
CA VAL A 539 -18.89 -10.86 -13.84
C VAL A 539 -19.46 -12.21 -13.45
N LYS A 540 -20.77 -12.35 -13.39
CA LYS A 540 -21.47 -13.63 -13.14
C LYS A 540 -21.17 -14.66 -14.21
N GLY A 541 -21.21 -14.27 -15.49
CA GLY A 541 -20.86 -15.13 -16.64
C GLY A 541 -19.41 -15.65 -16.58
N ASN A 542 -18.51 -14.87 -15.98
CA ASN A 542 -17.10 -15.24 -15.76
C ASN A 542 -16.84 -15.84 -14.35
N LYS A 543 -17.82 -16.49 -13.73
CA LYS A 543 -17.70 -17.16 -12.42
C LYS A 543 -17.19 -16.23 -11.31
N TYR A 544 -17.66 -14.99 -11.32
CA TYR A 544 -17.26 -13.93 -10.39
C TYR A 544 -15.75 -13.63 -10.39
N ASP A 545 -15.07 -13.80 -11.52
CA ASP A 545 -13.70 -13.30 -11.70
C ASP A 545 -13.71 -11.77 -11.61
N LEU A 546 -12.85 -11.20 -10.77
CA LEU A 546 -12.75 -9.76 -10.51
C LEU A 546 -11.40 -9.18 -10.98
N SER A 547 -10.64 -9.92 -11.78
CA SER A 547 -9.37 -9.41 -12.34
C SER A 547 -9.63 -8.40 -13.47
N ALA A 548 -8.98 -7.24 -13.43
CA ALA A 548 -9.10 -6.19 -14.44
C ALA A 548 -8.70 -6.70 -15.83
N SER A 549 -7.64 -7.50 -15.91
CA SER A 549 -7.14 -8.08 -17.16
C SER A 549 -8.14 -8.95 -17.92
N ARG A 550 -9.16 -9.49 -17.22
CA ARG A 550 -10.25 -10.27 -17.83
C ARG A 550 -11.18 -9.41 -18.68
N TYR A 551 -11.32 -8.14 -18.34
CA TYR A 551 -12.34 -7.25 -18.90
C TYR A 551 -11.75 -6.07 -19.68
N ARG A 552 -10.51 -5.68 -19.38
CA ARG A 552 -9.83 -4.59 -20.07
C ARG A 552 -9.63 -4.95 -21.54
N GLN A 553 -10.16 -4.12 -22.43
CA GLN A 553 -9.92 -4.23 -23.86
C GLN A 553 -8.61 -3.50 -24.19
N ILE A 554 -7.56 -4.25 -24.47
CA ILE A 554 -6.29 -3.71 -24.95
C ILE A 554 -6.27 -3.93 -26.46
N GLU A 555 -6.26 -2.85 -27.22
CA GLU A 555 -5.98 -2.92 -28.66
C GLU A 555 -4.49 -3.26 -28.81
N GLN A 556 -4.20 -4.51 -29.15
CA GLN A 556 -2.85 -4.90 -29.53
C GLN A 556 -2.60 -4.44 -30.95
N ASP A 557 -1.48 -3.75 -31.18
CA ASP A 557 -1.01 -3.49 -32.52
C ASP A 557 -0.69 -4.84 -33.18
N GLU A 558 -1.27 -5.07 -34.35
CA GLU A 558 -0.98 -6.29 -35.10
C GLU A 558 0.53 -6.34 -35.42
N PRO A 559 1.27 -7.33 -34.90
CA PRO A 559 2.65 -7.52 -35.32
C PRO A 559 2.67 -7.91 -36.78
N TYR A 560 3.56 -7.30 -37.56
CA TYR A 560 3.74 -7.72 -38.96
C TYR A 560 4.38 -9.08 -39.00
N TYR A 561 3.66 -10.04 -39.56
CA TYR A 561 4.17 -11.35 -39.92
C TYR A 561 4.21 -11.47 -41.44
N GLU A 562 5.35 -11.88 -41.96
CA GLU A 562 5.48 -12.18 -43.37
C GLU A 562 4.68 -13.44 -43.71
N SER A 563 4.03 -13.46 -44.89
CA SER A 563 3.28 -14.66 -45.31
C SER A 563 4.23 -15.84 -45.52
N PRO A 564 3.79 -17.10 -45.22
CA PRO A 564 4.62 -18.28 -45.44
C PRO A 564 5.11 -18.42 -46.89
N GLN A 565 4.33 -17.95 -47.87
CA GLN A 565 4.71 -17.98 -49.30
C GLN A 565 5.93 -17.08 -49.56
N VAL A 566 5.92 -15.84 -49.07
CA VAL A 566 7.03 -14.89 -49.21
C VAL A 566 8.29 -15.40 -48.50
N THR A 567 8.12 -16.01 -47.33
CA THR A 567 9.24 -16.64 -46.59
C THR A 567 9.84 -17.79 -47.40
N MET A 568 9.01 -18.63 -48.02
CA MET A 568 9.48 -19.75 -48.89
C MET A 568 10.19 -19.24 -50.15
N GLU A 569 9.65 -18.22 -50.81
CA GLU A 569 10.30 -17.58 -51.97
C GLU A 569 11.67 -17.01 -51.63
N ARG A 570 11.79 -16.37 -50.44
CA ARG A 570 13.05 -15.85 -49.95
C ARG A 570 14.07 -16.95 -49.63
N LEU A 571 13.63 -18.05 -49.02
CA LEU A 571 14.46 -19.21 -48.76
C LEU A 571 15.04 -19.81 -50.06
N LEU A 572 14.21 -19.98 -51.07
CA LEU A 572 14.64 -20.48 -52.38
C LEU A 572 15.63 -19.52 -53.06
N LYS A 573 15.41 -18.21 -52.96
CA LYS A 573 16.33 -17.20 -53.48
C LYS A 573 17.65 -17.18 -52.74
N LEU A 574 17.65 -17.32 -51.42
CA LEU A 574 18.86 -17.42 -50.59
C LEU A 574 19.69 -18.68 -50.95
N GLU A 575 19.00 -19.82 -51.10
CA GLU A 575 19.65 -21.07 -51.50
C GLU A 575 20.32 -20.93 -52.86
N TYR A 576 19.65 -20.29 -53.84
CA TYR A 576 20.23 -20.02 -55.15
C TYR A 576 21.47 -19.12 -55.06
N VAL A 577 21.41 -18.01 -54.32
CA VAL A 577 22.55 -17.09 -54.12
C VAL A 577 23.73 -17.80 -53.44
N MET A 578 23.49 -18.57 -52.40
CA MET A 578 24.51 -19.38 -51.74
C MET A 578 25.20 -20.38 -52.71
N ALA A 579 24.41 -21.05 -53.53
CA ALA A 579 24.96 -21.99 -54.53
C ALA A 579 25.84 -21.28 -55.59
N GLU A 580 25.45 -20.07 -56.01
CA GLU A 580 26.26 -19.24 -56.93
C GLU A 580 27.59 -18.77 -56.28
N GLU A 581 27.56 -18.32 -55.02
CA GLU A 581 28.77 -17.91 -54.35
C GLU A 581 29.73 -19.08 -54.09
N VAL A 582 29.23 -20.25 -53.75
CA VAL A 582 30.04 -21.48 -53.61
C VAL A 582 30.68 -21.85 -54.94
N ARG A 583 29.98 -21.73 -56.09
CA ARG A 583 30.53 -21.97 -57.41
C ARG A 583 31.62 -20.94 -57.79
N LYS A 584 31.47 -19.67 -57.36
CA LYS A 584 32.51 -18.66 -57.56
C LYS A 584 33.78 -18.96 -56.77
N LEU A 585 33.61 -19.39 -55.53
CA LEU A 585 34.75 -19.82 -54.68
C LEU A 585 35.45 -21.05 -55.26
N ASP A 586 34.72 -22.05 -55.74
CA ASP A 586 35.31 -23.26 -56.38
C ASP A 586 36.16 -22.89 -57.58
N LYS A 587 35.74 -21.89 -58.40
CA LYS A 587 36.54 -21.38 -59.52
C LYS A 587 37.77 -20.59 -59.13
N LEU A 588 37.91 -20.11 -57.91
CA LEU A 588 39.08 -19.42 -57.38
C LEU A 588 40.12 -20.41 -56.85
N PHE A 589 39.74 -21.63 -56.52
CA PHE A 589 40.62 -22.69 -56.03
C PHE A 589 41.08 -23.68 -57.11
N ASN A 590 40.45 -23.65 -58.31
CA ASN A 590 40.83 -24.38 -59.50
C ASN A 590 41.42 -23.44 -60.56
#